data_bb3a901bba8c7361f494e035fefbb838
#
_entry.id   bb3a901bba8c7361f494e035fefbb838
#
_cell.length_a   1.000
_cell.length_b   1.000
_cell.length_c   1.000
_cell.angle_alpha   90.00
_cell.angle_beta   90.00
_cell.angle_gamma   90.00
#
_symmetry.space_group_name_H-M   'P 1'
#
loop_
_entity.id
_entity.type
_entity.pdbx_description
1 polymer ?
#
loop_
_entity_poly.entity_id
_entity_poly.type
_entity_poly.pdbx_seq_one_letter_code
_entity_poly.pdbx_strand_id
1 'polypeptide(L)'
;SAIIYFVLLGSILIYWSRTLALGLFLIVCIQIVIIVLVKEPTQRIIKKQTKIEQELVKQVNTDYRDIIDVKLLNLQNYKMKCMEKCMEKFKNSTISSKFLLQFFGTIGSFINNLWGLMILIFGAIMVYRGTITVGEYMVFSGLSIKAIEPMVTIVRIFLNFQEIRINLSRYQEYLGNEDLYTGKKELAFREKITINKLQFKYSSGNRIILNITSLELSSSTIVGLVGINGSGKTTLMYILGRVINEGYIGDIEIDGNSIEEYSIESYRKKIYVLTQKPFIFEGSLKDNVLLFHDSKDENEIMRSKYFTLIHSLVERLPNGIETEINDTGNNLSVGEKQKIALVRMFLQKPKILLLDEPFTGLDMDSQRDLVELLENYRDENNALIIIASHQGVDLDIFDKKIVLSPGGGYKVF
;
A
#
# COMPACT_ATOMS: atom_id res chain seq x y z
N SER A 1 -32.30 -10.34 -9.58
CA SER A 1 -33.08 -11.49 -10.07
C SER A 1 -33.64 -12.36 -8.94
N ALA A 2 -32.85 -12.78 -7.93
CA ALA A 2 -33.28 -13.65 -6.84
C ALA A 2 -34.48 -13.11 -6.04
N ILE A 3 -34.51 -11.81 -5.72
CA ILE A 3 -35.63 -11.16 -5.00
C ILE A 3 -36.92 -11.20 -5.83
N ILE A 4 -36.83 -10.86 -7.12
CA ILE A 4 -37.98 -10.90 -8.03
C ILE A 4 -38.53 -12.31 -8.15
N TYR A 5 -37.65 -13.29 -8.27
CA TYR A 5 -38.03 -14.70 -8.38
C TYR A 5 -38.74 -15.19 -7.10
N PHE A 6 -38.22 -14.80 -5.93
CA PHE A 6 -38.86 -15.13 -4.64
C PHE A 6 -40.24 -14.51 -4.48
N VAL A 7 -40.39 -13.23 -4.83
CA VAL A 7 -41.69 -12.53 -4.76
C VAL A 7 -42.71 -13.14 -5.72
N LEU A 8 -42.29 -13.45 -6.94
CA LEU A 8 -43.18 -14.10 -7.93
C LEU A 8 -43.63 -15.50 -7.48
N LEU A 9 -42.69 -16.35 -7.06
CA LEU A 9 -43.01 -17.67 -6.58
C LEU A 9 -43.85 -17.62 -5.31
N GLY A 10 -43.53 -16.72 -4.38
CA GLY A 10 -44.31 -16.53 -3.15
C GLY A 10 -45.76 -16.10 -3.43
N SER A 11 -45.98 -15.20 -4.37
CA SER A 11 -47.32 -14.74 -4.75
C SER A 11 -48.15 -15.87 -5.38
N ILE A 12 -47.56 -16.71 -6.22
CA ILE A 12 -48.21 -17.89 -6.83
C ILE A 12 -48.58 -18.88 -5.75
N LEU A 13 -47.69 -19.16 -4.79
CA LEU A 13 -47.95 -20.11 -3.70
C LEU A 13 -49.07 -19.62 -2.76
N ILE A 14 -49.14 -18.33 -2.45
CA ILE A 14 -50.21 -17.73 -1.64
C ILE A 14 -51.56 -17.82 -2.35
N TYR A 15 -51.57 -17.64 -3.68
CA TYR A 15 -52.79 -17.77 -4.45
C TYR A 15 -53.39 -19.20 -4.42
N TRP A 16 -52.53 -20.22 -4.46
CA TRP A 16 -52.95 -21.62 -4.52
C TRP A 16 -53.30 -22.21 -3.14
N SER A 17 -52.48 -21.96 -2.11
CA SER A 17 -52.79 -22.47 -0.77
C SER A 17 -52.14 -21.59 0.30
N ARG A 18 -52.99 -20.83 1.01
CA ARG A 18 -52.54 -19.95 2.11
C ARG A 18 -51.88 -20.73 3.26
N THR A 19 -52.35 -21.93 3.57
CA THR A 19 -51.82 -22.76 4.67
C THR A 19 -50.39 -23.24 4.38
N LEU A 20 -50.13 -23.71 3.14
CA LEU A 20 -48.82 -24.15 2.74
C LEU A 20 -47.84 -22.94 2.55
N ALA A 21 -48.33 -21.81 2.07
CA ALA A 21 -47.54 -20.58 1.96
C ALA A 21 -47.10 -20.06 3.35
N LEU A 22 -47.97 -20.14 4.36
CA LEU A 22 -47.61 -19.78 5.74
C LEU A 22 -46.50 -20.68 6.30
N GLY A 23 -46.53 -21.98 6.00
CA GLY A 23 -45.47 -22.92 6.38
C GLY A 23 -44.11 -22.55 5.75
N LEU A 24 -44.12 -22.20 4.46
CA LEU A 24 -42.92 -21.73 3.74
C LEU A 24 -42.37 -20.45 4.36
N PHE A 25 -43.23 -19.49 4.66
CA PHE A 25 -42.83 -18.23 5.31
C PHE A 25 -42.19 -18.49 6.68
N LEU A 26 -42.74 -19.38 7.48
CA LEU A 26 -42.22 -19.72 8.81
C LEU A 26 -40.82 -20.35 8.72
N ILE A 27 -40.57 -21.23 7.75
CA ILE A 27 -39.24 -21.81 7.53
C ILE A 27 -38.23 -20.78 7.06
N VAL A 28 -38.61 -19.89 6.17
CA VAL A 28 -37.78 -18.80 5.78
C VAL A 28 -37.40 -17.91 6.97
N CYS A 29 -38.33 -17.59 7.84
CA CYS A 29 -38.05 -16.86 9.08
C CYS A 29 -37.08 -17.63 9.99
N ILE A 30 -37.25 -18.95 10.17
CA ILE A 30 -36.32 -19.80 10.94
C ILE A 30 -34.91 -19.74 10.33
N GLN A 31 -34.78 -19.86 9.01
CA GLN A 31 -33.49 -19.78 8.34
C GLN A 31 -32.82 -18.40 8.52
N ILE A 32 -33.56 -17.33 8.40
CA ILE A 32 -33.05 -15.97 8.64
C ILE A 32 -32.53 -15.86 10.08
N VAL A 33 -33.27 -16.33 11.06
CA VAL A 33 -32.85 -16.29 12.47
C VAL A 33 -31.54 -17.08 12.65
N ILE A 34 -31.44 -18.30 12.10
CA ILE A 34 -30.20 -19.09 12.18
C ILE A 34 -29.03 -18.36 11.56
N ILE A 35 -29.21 -17.74 10.41
CA ILE A 35 -28.17 -17.00 9.73
C ILE A 35 -27.70 -15.82 10.58
N VAL A 36 -28.62 -15.07 11.18
CA VAL A 36 -28.29 -13.96 12.08
C VAL A 36 -27.51 -14.44 13.31
N LEU A 37 -27.92 -15.55 13.92
CA LEU A 37 -27.25 -16.13 15.08
C LEU A 37 -25.84 -16.65 14.76
N VAL A 38 -25.64 -17.22 13.58
CA VAL A 38 -24.37 -17.80 13.14
C VAL A 38 -23.39 -16.76 12.62
N LYS A 39 -23.88 -15.58 12.25
CA LYS A 39 -23.08 -14.50 11.63
C LYS A 39 -21.86 -14.09 12.47
N GLU A 40 -22.05 -13.74 13.74
CA GLU A 40 -20.93 -13.26 14.57
C GLU A 40 -19.86 -14.33 14.84
N PRO A 41 -20.18 -15.56 15.26
CA PRO A 41 -19.17 -16.59 15.45
C PRO A 41 -18.40 -16.90 14.18
N THR A 42 -19.10 -16.97 13.04
CA THR A 42 -18.47 -17.21 11.74
C THR A 42 -17.49 -16.08 11.36
N GLN A 43 -17.88 -14.83 11.54
CA GLN A 43 -17.00 -13.70 11.27
C GLN A 43 -15.75 -13.68 12.15
N ARG A 44 -15.88 -14.00 13.45
CA ARG A 44 -14.72 -14.07 14.36
C ARG A 44 -13.72 -15.14 13.90
N ILE A 45 -14.22 -16.27 13.47
CA ILE A 45 -13.40 -17.39 13.01
C ILE A 45 -12.71 -17.06 11.68
N ILE A 46 -13.44 -16.48 10.72
CA ILE A 46 -12.86 -16.04 9.44
C ILE A 46 -11.77 -14.98 9.67
N LYS A 47 -12.03 -13.96 10.50
CA LYS A 47 -11.03 -12.95 10.85
C LYS A 47 -9.76 -13.56 11.46
N LYS A 48 -9.92 -14.54 12.35
CA LYS A 48 -8.79 -15.26 12.96
C LYS A 48 -8.00 -16.04 11.91
N GLN A 49 -8.68 -16.74 11.01
CA GLN A 49 -8.05 -17.48 9.92
C GLN A 49 -7.29 -16.57 8.98
N THR A 50 -7.90 -15.46 8.53
CA THR A 50 -7.26 -14.48 7.66
C THR A 50 -6.00 -13.90 8.30
N LYS A 51 -6.02 -13.63 9.63
CA LYS A 51 -4.85 -13.15 10.34
C LYS A 51 -3.70 -14.16 10.32
N ILE A 52 -3.99 -15.44 10.58
CA ILE A 52 -2.99 -16.52 10.54
C ILE A 52 -2.43 -16.70 9.12
N GLU A 53 -3.28 -16.60 8.11
CA GLU A 53 -2.88 -16.66 6.70
C GLU A 53 -1.93 -15.49 6.34
N GLN A 54 -2.23 -14.27 6.77
CA GLN A 54 -1.36 -13.11 6.59
C GLN A 54 -0.01 -13.28 7.29
N GLU A 55 0.01 -13.85 8.51
CA GLU A 55 1.24 -14.18 9.22
C GLU A 55 2.09 -15.22 8.44
N LEU A 56 1.44 -16.24 7.87
CA LEU A 56 2.12 -17.24 7.04
C LEU A 56 2.72 -16.61 5.77
N VAL A 57 1.94 -15.83 5.03
CA VAL A 57 2.41 -15.14 3.81
C VAL A 57 3.57 -14.19 4.13
N LYS A 58 3.46 -13.43 5.23
CA LYS A 58 4.54 -12.56 5.69
C LYS A 58 5.81 -13.35 6.00
N GLN A 59 5.70 -14.50 6.69
CA GLN A 59 6.82 -15.37 7.00
C GLN A 59 7.50 -15.90 5.73
N VAL A 60 6.71 -16.40 4.77
CA VAL A 60 7.21 -16.90 3.48
C VAL A 60 7.97 -15.81 2.73
N ASN A 61 7.37 -14.62 2.59
CA ASN A 61 7.99 -13.49 1.89
C ASN A 61 9.28 -13.04 2.57
N THR A 62 9.32 -13.01 3.91
CA THR A 62 10.53 -12.67 4.66
C THR A 62 11.64 -13.72 4.44
N ASP A 63 11.30 -15.01 4.56
CA ASP A 63 12.26 -16.09 4.40
C ASP A 63 12.77 -16.19 2.95
N TYR A 64 11.95 -15.88 1.96
CA TYR A 64 12.36 -15.79 0.56
C TYR A 64 13.31 -14.60 0.31
N ARG A 65 12.99 -13.43 0.82
CA ARG A 65 13.83 -12.24 0.68
C ARG A 65 15.21 -12.44 1.32
N ASP A 66 15.23 -13.06 2.48
CA ASP A 66 16.45 -13.24 3.28
C ASP A 66 17.14 -14.60 3.00
N ILE A 67 16.81 -15.29 1.87
CA ILE A 67 17.27 -16.66 1.58
C ILE A 67 18.81 -16.78 1.52
N ILE A 68 19.48 -15.73 1.06
CA ILE A 68 20.95 -15.69 0.99
C ILE A 68 21.52 -15.69 2.41
N ASP A 69 21.02 -14.83 3.28
CA ASP A 69 21.46 -14.74 4.67
C ASP A 69 21.16 -16.02 5.45
N VAL A 70 19.98 -16.64 5.20
CA VAL A 70 19.62 -17.93 5.78
C VAL A 70 20.64 -19.02 5.39
N LYS A 71 21.11 -19.01 4.14
CA LYS A 71 22.14 -19.96 3.66
C LYS A 71 23.52 -19.64 4.24
N LEU A 72 23.94 -18.38 4.23
CA LEU A 72 25.25 -17.94 4.74
C LEU A 72 25.40 -18.21 6.24
N LEU A 73 24.33 -18.02 7.01
CA LEU A 73 24.29 -18.24 8.45
C LEU A 73 23.94 -19.69 8.84
N ASN A 74 23.75 -20.60 7.86
CA ASN A 74 23.36 -22.00 8.06
C ASN A 74 22.09 -22.18 8.93
N LEU A 75 21.08 -21.30 8.72
CA LEU A 75 19.85 -21.27 9.50
C LEU A 75 18.68 -22.08 8.88
N GLN A 76 18.93 -22.88 7.84
CA GLN A 76 17.88 -23.61 7.09
C GLN A 76 17.02 -24.47 8.02
N ASN A 77 17.65 -25.27 8.89
CA ASN A 77 16.94 -26.16 9.82
C ASN A 77 16.11 -25.39 10.85
N TYR A 78 16.60 -24.25 11.31
CA TYR A 78 15.85 -23.38 12.22
C TYR A 78 14.61 -22.79 11.53
N LYS A 79 14.80 -22.22 10.33
CA LYS A 79 13.73 -21.62 9.54
C LYS A 79 12.67 -22.66 9.12
N MET A 80 13.11 -23.88 8.76
CA MET A 80 12.21 -25.00 8.48
C MET A 80 11.29 -25.31 9.68
N LYS A 81 11.83 -25.42 10.87
CA LYS A 81 11.04 -25.63 12.09
C LYS A 81 10.09 -24.48 12.40
N CYS A 82 10.47 -23.26 12.14
CA CYS A 82 9.60 -22.10 12.27
C CYS A 82 8.42 -22.16 11.28
N MET A 83 8.72 -22.53 10.02
CA MET A 83 7.72 -22.69 8.98
C MET A 83 6.75 -23.83 9.29
N GLU A 84 7.23 -24.97 9.75
CA GLU A 84 6.39 -26.12 10.19
C GLU A 84 5.41 -25.68 11.27
N LYS A 85 5.85 -24.96 12.30
CA LYS A 85 4.96 -24.43 13.35
C LYS A 85 3.93 -23.46 12.82
N CYS A 86 4.30 -22.60 11.88
CA CYS A 86 3.38 -21.66 11.26
C CYS A 86 2.34 -22.39 10.40
N MET A 87 2.77 -23.37 9.61
CA MET A 87 1.91 -24.24 8.82
C MET A 87 0.95 -25.07 9.68
N GLU A 88 1.40 -25.60 10.82
CA GLU A 88 0.53 -26.33 11.74
C GLU A 88 -0.56 -25.43 12.33
N LYS A 89 -0.22 -24.19 12.73
CA LYS A 89 -1.24 -23.21 13.17
C LYS A 89 -2.24 -22.92 12.06
N PHE A 90 -1.77 -22.70 10.84
CA PHE A 90 -2.63 -22.45 9.67
C PHE A 90 -3.55 -23.64 9.38
N LYS A 91 -2.99 -24.86 9.35
CA LYS A 91 -3.76 -26.12 9.17
C LYS A 91 -4.87 -26.23 10.20
N ASN A 92 -4.54 -26.09 11.50
CA ASN A 92 -5.52 -26.25 12.59
C ASN A 92 -6.61 -25.16 12.54
N SER A 93 -6.24 -23.92 12.22
CA SER A 93 -7.19 -22.83 12.02
C SER A 93 -8.12 -23.09 10.84
N THR A 94 -7.58 -23.57 9.71
CA THR A 94 -8.33 -23.86 8.49
C THR A 94 -9.30 -25.03 8.69
N ILE A 95 -8.85 -26.10 9.35
CA ILE A 95 -9.71 -27.24 9.65
C ILE A 95 -10.87 -26.81 10.55
N SER A 96 -10.59 -26.07 11.63
CA SER A 96 -11.63 -25.59 12.56
C SER A 96 -12.65 -24.67 11.86
N SER A 97 -12.16 -23.77 11.00
CA SER A 97 -13.01 -22.84 10.23
C SER A 97 -13.92 -23.61 9.25
N LYS A 98 -13.33 -24.52 8.48
CA LYS A 98 -14.08 -25.33 7.50
C LYS A 98 -15.08 -26.25 8.18
N PHE A 99 -14.71 -26.88 9.29
CA PHE A 99 -15.62 -27.73 10.06
C PHE A 99 -16.86 -26.96 10.51
N LEU A 100 -16.69 -25.77 11.10
CA LEU A 100 -17.81 -24.95 11.55
C LEU A 100 -18.69 -24.47 10.39
N LEU A 101 -18.09 -24.00 9.29
CA LEU A 101 -18.85 -23.60 8.12
C LEU A 101 -19.65 -24.74 7.52
N GLN A 102 -19.06 -25.95 7.44
CA GLN A 102 -19.70 -27.15 6.96
C GLN A 102 -20.82 -27.61 7.91
N PHE A 103 -20.58 -27.55 9.21
CA PHE A 103 -21.59 -27.91 10.22
C PHE A 103 -22.84 -27.04 10.10
N PHE A 104 -22.69 -25.71 9.99
CA PHE A 104 -23.82 -24.81 9.79
C PHE A 104 -24.48 -24.99 8.41
N GLY A 105 -23.72 -25.26 7.37
CA GLY A 105 -24.24 -25.60 6.05
C GLY A 105 -25.09 -26.88 6.09
N THR A 106 -24.64 -27.89 6.83
CA THR A 106 -25.39 -29.16 7.00
C THR A 106 -26.68 -28.94 7.76
N ILE A 107 -26.70 -28.11 8.81
CA ILE A 107 -27.95 -27.76 9.52
C ILE A 107 -28.95 -27.09 8.57
N GLY A 108 -28.49 -26.14 7.76
CA GLY A 108 -29.33 -25.49 6.75
C GLY A 108 -29.92 -26.47 5.74
N SER A 109 -29.10 -27.38 5.24
CA SER A 109 -29.55 -28.46 4.34
C SER A 109 -30.55 -29.41 4.99
N PHE A 110 -30.34 -29.76 6.27
CA PHE A 110 -31.27 -30.59 7.04
C PHE A 110 -32.64 -29.93 7.18
N ILE A 111 -32.68 -28.63 7.47
CA ILE A 111 -33.95 -27.87 7.55
C ILE A 111 -34.66 -27.85 6.20
N ASN A 112 -33.93 -27.69 5.10
CA ASN A 112 -34.51 -27.76 3.76
C ASN A 112 -35.11 -29.14 3.44
N ASN A 113 -34.42 -30.21 3.83
CA ASN A 113 -34.92 -31.56 3.64
C ASN A 113 -36.18 -31.84 4.49
N LEU A 114 -36.21 -31.36 5.74
CA LEU A 114 -37.41 -31.43 6.59
C LEU A 114 -38.60 -30.71 5.94
N TRP A 115 -38.39 -29.57 5.32
CA TRP A 115 -39.41 -28.85 4.57
C TRP A 115 -39.98 -29.71 3.41
N GLY A 116 -39.10 -30.32 2.64
CA GLY A 116 -39.50 -31.25 1.58
C GLY A 116 -40.39 -32.36 2.08
N LEU A 117 -40.05 -32.98 3.22
CA LEU A 117 -40.86 -33.99 3.87
C LEU A 117 -42.21 -33.44 4.36
N MET A 118 -42.24 -32.23 4.94
CA MET A 118 -43.48 -31.59 5.37
C MET A 118 -44.43 -31.35 4.20
N ILE A 119 -43.91 -30.82 3.09
CA ILE A 119 -44.70 -30.62 1.86
C ILE A 119 -45.29 -31.96 1.39
N LEU A 120 -44.48 -33.00 1.39
CA LEU A 120 -44.92 -34.34 0.96
C LEU A 120 -46.06 -34.85 1.83
N ILE A 121 -45.93 -34.79 3.15
CA ILE A 121 -46.95 -35.32 4.10
C ILE A 121 -48.22 -34.46 4.05
N PHE A 122 -48.11 -33.14 4.25
CA PHE A 122 -49.27 -32.27 4.29
C PHE A 122 -49.96 -32.16 2.94
N GLY A 123 -49.18 -32.14 1.85
CA GLY A 123 -49.74 -32.14 0.50
C GLY A 123 -50.52 -33.41 0.18
N ALA A 124 -49.98 -34.59 0.57
CA ALA A 124 -50.70 -35.87 0.41
C ALA A 124 -52.01 -35.91 1.22
N ILE A 125 -52.01 -35.38 2.45
CA ILE A 125 -53.24 -35.27 3.27
C ILE A 125 -54.27 -34.35 2.61
N MET A 126 -53.83 -33.21 2.00
CA MET A 126 -54.74 -32.29 1.32
C MET A 126 -55.34 -32.89 0.06
N VAL A 127 -54.54 -33.67 -0.70
CA VAL A 127 -55.04 -34.45 -1.85
C VAL A 127 -56.05 -35.48 -1.39
N TYR A 128 -55.76 -36.23 -0.34
CA TYR A 128 -56.69 -37.24 0.22
C TYR A 128 -58.01 -36.60 0.69
N ARG A 129 -57.96 -35.41 1.26
CA ARG A 129 -59.17 -34.64 1.66
C ARG A 129 -59.91 -33.97 0.49
N GLY A 130 -59.41 -34.07 -0.71
CA GLY A 130 -59.99 -33.46 -1.93
C GLY A 130 -59.89 -31.95 -1.96
N THR A 131 -59.05 -31.32 -1.13
CA THR A 131 -58.85 -29.86 -1.11
C THR A 131 -57.95 -29.35 -2.22
N ILE A 132 -57.06 -30.20 -2.75
CA ILE A 132 -56.22 -29.94 -3.91
C ILE A 132 -56.16 -31.19 -4.79
N THR A 133 -55.91 -30.99 -6.09
CA THR A 133 -55.70 -32.08 -7.03
C THR A 133 -54.23 -32.59 -6.97
N VAL A 134 -53.99 -33.81 -7.48
CA VAL A 134 -52.62 -34.36 -7.58
C VAL A 134 -51.74 -33.46 -8.45
N GLY A 135 -52.28 -32.87 -9.53
CA GLY A 135 -51.56 -31.96 -10.40
C GLY A 135 -51.12 -30.67 -9.69
N GLU A 136 -52.02 -30.05 -8.93
CA GLU A 136 -51.73 -28.89 -8.10
C GLU A 136 -50.66 -29.17 -7.05
N TYR A 137 -50.74 -30.33 -6.41
CA TYR A 137 -49.72 -30.79 -5.45
C TYR A 137 -48.32 -30.92 -6.10
N MET A 138 -48.23 -31.52 -7.28
CA MET A 138 -46.96 -31.70 -7.99
C MET A 138 -46.34 -30.34 -8.36
N VAL A 139 -47.14 -29.40 -8.87
CA VAL A 139 -46.67 -28.04 -9.22
C VAL A 139 -46.24 -27.29 -7.95
N PHE A 140 -47.07 -27.36 -6.87
CA PHE A 140 -46.73 -26.70 -5.61
C PHE A 140 -45.45 -27.23 -4.99
N SER A 141 -45.24 -28.54 -4.94
CA SER A 141 -44.04 -29.15 -4.39
C SER A 141 -42.76 -28.70 -5.17
N GLY A 142 -42.84 -28.72 -6.51
CA GLY A 142 -41.73 -28.29 -7.36
C GLY A 142 -41.39 -26.80 -7.22
N LEU A 143 -42.40 -25.93 -7.10
CA LEU A 143 -42.19 -24.48 -6.91
C LEU A 143 -41.67 -24.15 -5.53
N SER A 144 -42.17 -24.86 -4.47
CA SER A 144 -41.75 -24.62 -3.09
C SER A 144 -40.26 -24.93 -2.87
N ILE A 145 -39.75 -26.02 -3.43
CA ILE A 145 -38.32 -26.36 -3.37
C ILE A 145 -37.49 -25.30 -4.07
N LYS A 146 -37.90 -24.84 -5.24
CA LYS A 146 -37.21 -23.77 -5.99
C LYS A 146 -37.27 -22.39 -5.34
N ALA A 147 -38.25 -22.11 -4.47
CA ALA A 147 -38.39 -20.85 -3.77
C ALA A 147 -37.34 -20.66 -2.66
N ILE A 148 -36.76 -21.72 -2.12
CA ILE A 148 -35.76 -21.67 -1.04
C ILE A 148 -34.41 -21.24 -1.56
N GLU A 149 -33.98 -21.69 -2.74
CA GLU A 149 -32.66 -21.42 -3.30
C GLU A 149 -32.35 -19.92 -3.47
N PRO A 150 -33.26 -19.06 -3.99
CA PRO A 150 -33.07 -17.63 -4.05
C PRO A 150 -32.82 -16.98 -2.68
N MET A 151 -33.47 -17.47 -1.62
CA MET A 151 -33.31 -16.97 -0.26
C MET A 151 -31.90 -17.24 0.27
N VAL A 152 -31.42 -18.46 0.12
CA VAL A 152 -30.05 -18.85 0.52
C VAL A 152 -29.03 -18.00 -0.25
N THR A 153 -29.32 -17.71 -1.51
CA THR A 153 -28.45 -16.86 -2.36
C THR A 153 -28.42 -15.40 -1.88
N ILE A 154 -29.57 -14.82 -1.52
CA ILE A 154 -29.65 -13.45 -0.97
C ILE A 154 -28.81 -13.34 0.29
N VAL A 155 -28.89 -14.32 1.18
CA VAL A 155 -28.11 -14.34 2.40
C VAL A 155 -26.62 -14.45 2.13
N ARG A 156 -26.22 -15.33 1.21
CA ARG A 156 -24.83 -15.50 0.80
C ARG A 156 -24.27 -14.18 0.22
N ILE A 157 -25.04 -13.50 -0.62
CA ILE A 157 -24.67 -12.18 -1.15
C ILE A 157 -24.48 -11.18 -0.01
N PHE A 158 -25.39 -11.15 0.97
CA PHE A 158 -25.27 -10.24 2.10
C PHE A 158 -24.03 -10.51 2.96
N LEU A 159 -23.67 -11.76 3.18
CA LEU A 159 -22.44 -12.14 3.90
C LEU A 159 -21.19 -11.73 3.11
N ASN A 160 -21.15 -12.00 1.82
CA ASN A 160 -20.03 -11.61 0.94
C ASN A 160 -19.89 -10.08 0.85
N PHE A 161 -21.00 -9.34 0.84
CA PHE A 161 -20.96 -7.88 0.83
C PHE A 161 -20.26 -7.28 2.06
N GLN A 162 -20.41 -7.92 3.22
CA GLN A 162 -19.71 -7.49 4.44
C GLN A 162 -18.20 -7.74 4.35
N GLU A 163 -17.78 -8.84 3.74
CA GLU A 163 -16.36 -9.13 3.49
C GLU A 163 -15.74 -8.08 2.53
N ILE A 164 -16.44 -7.78 1.46
CA ILE A 164 -16.04 -6.73 0.50
C ILE A 164 -15.92 -5.38 1.21
N ARG A 165 -16.86 -5.02 2.08
CA ARG A 165 -16.82 -3.77 2.85
C ARG A 165 -15.62 -3.68 3.78
N ILE A 166 -15.25 -4.77 4.44
CA ILE A 166 -14.05 -4.83 5.30
C ILE A 166 -12.79 -4.67 4.45
N ASN A 167 -12.72 -5.29 3.29
CA ASN A 167 -11.57 -5.17 2.40
C ASN A 167 -11.49 -3.75 1.80
N LEU A 168 -12.61 -3.16 1.43
CA LEU A 168 -12.68 -1.76 0.97
C LEU A 168 -12.25 -0.76 2.05
N SER A 169 -12.66 -0.94 3.31
CA SER A 169 -12.22 -0.04 4.39
C SER A 169 -10.71 -0.13 4.62
N ARG A 170 -10.11 -1.32 4.50
CA ARG A 170 -8.66 -1.48 4.54
C ARG A 170 -7.98 -0.79 3.35
N TYR A 171 -8.55 -0.93 2.16
CA TYR A 171 -8.03 -0.26 0.96
C TYR A 171 -8.12 1.26 1.09
N GLN A 172 -9.21 1.78 1.66
CA GLN A 172 -9.34 3.20 1.98
C GLN A 172 -8.34 3.66 3.04
N GLU A 173 -8.00 2.83 4.03
CA GLU A 173 -6.96 3.12 5.01
C GLU A 173 -5.56 3.20 4.37
N TYR A 174 -5.29 2.41 3.32
CA TYR A 174 -4.07 2.50 2.52
C TYR A 174 -4.03 3.72 1.59
N LEU A 175 -5.16 4.08 0.98
CA LEU A 175 -5.27 5.23 0.08
C LEU A 175 -5.58 6.55 0.80
N GLY A 176 -6.13 6.45 1.99
CA GLY A 176 -6.91 7.50 2.59
C GLY A 176 -6.20 8.35 3.63
N ASN A 177 -5.06 8.94 3.28
CA ASN A 177 -4.63 10.17 3.95
C ASN A 177 -4.56 11.36 2.97
N GLU A 178 -5.44 11.38 1.97
CA GLU A 178 -5.57 12.54 1.08
C GLU A 178 -5.99 13.81 1.85
N ASP A 179 -6.72 13.66 2.96
CA ASP A 179 -7.14 14.79 3.82
C ASP A 179 -5.99 15.50 4.55
N LEU A 180 -4.79 14.90 4.60
CA LEU A 180 -3.60 15.54 5.16
C LEU A 180 -3.01 16.63 4.25
N TYR A 181 -3.47 16.75 3.03
CA TYR A 181 -2.93 17.65 2.01
C TYR A 181 -3.98 18.68 1.57
N THR A 182 -4.38 19.58 2.47
CA THR A 182 -5.43 20.57 2.21
C THR A 182 -4.97 21.79 1.42
N GLY A 183 -3.66 21.99 1.26
CA GLY A 183 -3.08 23.12 0.56
C GLY A 183 -3.45 23.18 -0.92
N LYS A 184 -3.70 24.40 -1.43
CA LYS A 184 -4.14 24.65 -2.82
C LYS A 184 -3.19 25.55 -3.61
N LYS A 185 -2.23 26.21 -2.93
CA LYS A 185 -1.27 27.10 -3.60
C LYS A 185 -0.29 26.29 -4.48
N GLU A 186 0.11 26.87 -5.60
CA GLU A 186 1.22 26.33 -6.39
C GLU A 186 2.56 26.80 -5.82
N LEU A 187 3.54 25.88 -5.72
CA LEU A 187 4.87 26.18 -5.26
C LEU A 187 5.70 26.78 -6.41
N ALA A 188 6.16 28.01 -6.22
CA ALA A 188 7.10 28.67 -7.10
C ALA A 188 8.31 29.15 -6.29
N PHE A 189 9.19 28.21 -5.92
CA PHE A 189 10.39 28.51 -5.11
C PHE A 189 11.29 29.56 -5.80
N ARG A 190 11.56 30.66 -5.09
CA ARG A 190 12.33 31.83 -5.61
C ARG A 190 13.49 32.21 -4.72
N GLU A 191 13.30 32.30 -3.41
CA GLU A 191 14.23 32.90 -2.48
C GLU A 191 14.80 31.95 -1.45
N LYS A 192 13.96 31.46 -0.53
CA LYS A 192 14.45 30.68 0.62
C LYS A 192 13.41 29.78 1.28
N ILE A 193 13.93 28.81 2.03
CA ILE A 193 13.20 28.07 3.05
C ILE A 193 13.57 28.63 4.42
N THR A 194 12.60 28.91 5.26
CA THR A 194 12.79 29.35 6.65
C THR A 194 12.20 28.30 7.60
N ILE A 195 12.99 27.86 8.56
CA ILE A 195 12.60 26.88 9.57
C ILE A 195 12.68 27.58 10.93
N ASN A 196 11.56 27.64 11.68
CA ASN A 196 11.49 28.28 12.97
C ASN A 196 11.00 27.31 14.04
N LYS A 197 11.77 27.16 15.12
CA LYS A 197 11.46 26.37 16.33
C LYS A 197 11.05 24.93 16.02
N LEU A 198 11.65 24.31 15.00
CA LEU A 198 11.35 22.95 14.59
C LEU A 198 11.83 21.95 15.64
N GLN A 199 10.91 21.23 16.24
CA GLN A 199 11.20 20.09 17.11
C GLN A 199 10.50 18.84 16.61
N PHE A 200 11.22 17.73 16.58
CA PHE A 200 10.66 16.43 16.14
C PHE A 200 11.13 15.28 17.03
N LYS A 201 10.19 14.38 17.32
CA LYS A 201 10.46 13.06 17.93
C LYS A 201 9.58 11.99 17.29
N TYR A 202 10.09 10.78 17.12
CA TYR A 202 9.28 9.67 16.67
C TYR A 202 8.33 9.19 17.77
N SER A 203 7.11 8.78 17.40
CA SER A 203 6.09 8.25 18.34
C SER A 203 6.55 7.02 19.12
N SER A 204 7.47 6.22 18.57
CA SER A 204 8.05 5.04 19.20
C SER A 204 9.19 5.34 20.20
N GLY A 205 9.58 6.60 20.38
CA GLY A 205 10.73 6.99 21.21
C GLY A 205 10.52 8.30 21.98
N ASN A 206 11.19 8.43 23.13
CA ASN A 206 11.16 9.67 23.94
C ASN A 206 12.27 10.66 23.58
N ARG A 207 13.16 10.31 22.62
CA ARG A 207 14.31 11.13 22.27
C ARG A 207 13.94 12.17 21.24
N ILE A 208 14.31 13.44 21.48
CA ILE A 208 14.24 14.50 20.48
C ILE A 208 15.30 14.23 19.41
N ILE A 209 14.88 14.20 18.14
CA ILE A 209 15.72 13.94 16.97
C ILE A 209 16.16 15.27 16.34
N LEU A 210 15.26 16.24 16.25
CA LEU A 210 15.55 17.56 15.71
C LEU A 210 15.10 18.63 16.71
N ASN A 211 15.95 19.68 16.87
CA ASN A 211 15.66 20.88 17.65
C ASN A 211 16.37 22.06 16.99
N ILE A 212 15.71 22.65 15.99
CA ILE A 212 16.23 23.72 15.17
C ILE A 212 15.51 25.02 15.55
N THR A 213 16.23 25.95 16.15
CA THR A 213 15.68 27.23 16.62
C THR A 213 15.32 28.15 15.46
N SER A 214 16.25 28.36 14.53
CA SER A 214 16.04 29.15 13.32
C SER A 214 17.08 28.75 12.27
N LEU A 215 16.63 28.43 11.07
CA LEU A 215 17.51 28.06 9.96
C LEU A 215 16.95 28.62 8.66
N GLU A 216 17.81 29.31 7.91
CA GLU A 216 17.50 29.79 6.57
C GLU A 216 18.35 29.09 5.52
N LEU A 217 17.70 28.67 4.44
CA LEU A 217 18.27 27.95 3.30
C LEU A 217 17.89 28.70 2.02
N SER A 218 18.86 29.36 1.41
CA SER A 218 18.61 30.23 0.25
C SER A 218 18.63 29.46 -1.06
N SER A 219 17.94 29.98 -2.08
CA SER A 219 18.07 29.51 -3.45
C SER A 219 19.52 29.70 -3.95
N SER A 220 19.87 29.02 -5.03
CA SER A 220 21.22 29.05 -5.62
C SER A 220 22.35 28.72 -4.64
N THR A 221 22.09 27.80 -3.70
CA THR A 221 23.11 27.34 -2.72
C THR A 221 23.16 25.82 -2.64
N ILE A 222 24.36 25.29 -2.41
CA ILE A 222 24.61 23.89 -2.07
C ILE A 222 24.92 23.80 -0.57
N VAL A 223 24.05 23.15 0.17
CA VAL A 223 24.13 23.03 1.62
C VAL A 223 24.55 21.62 2.03
N GLY A 224 25.66 21.49 2.71
CA GLY A 224 26.10 20.23 3.32
C GLY A 224 25.42 19.99 4.66
N LEU A 225 24.66 18.92 4.78
CA LEU A 225 24.05 18.46 6.02
C LEU A 225 24.90 17.34 6.62
N VAL A 226 25.74 17.64 7.57
CA VAL A 226 26.76 16.75 8.13
C VAL A 226 26.37 16.30 9.54
N GLY A 227 26.70 15.06 9.89
CA GLY A 227 26.47 14.54 11.25
C GLY A 227 26.62 13.03 11.30
N ILE A 228 26.78 12.52 12.52
CA ILE A 228 26.85 11.06 12.74
C ILE A 228 25.52 10.38 12.44
N ASN A 229 25.53 9.03 12.35
CA ASN A 229 24.31 8.26 12.15
C ASN A 229 23.32 8.52 13.30
N GLY A 230 22.04 8.70 12.92
CA GLY A 230 20.98 9.01 13.89
C GLY A 230 20.96 10.46 14.40
N SER A 231 21.69 11.40 13.77
CA SER A 231 21.64 12.82 14.10
C SER A 231 20.42 13.56 13.52
N GLY A 232 19.60 12.92 12.70
CA GLY A 232 18.37 13.48 12.15
C GLY A 232 18.45 14.02 10.72
N LYS A 233 19.56 13.77 9.99
CA LYS A 233 19.73 14.24 8.58
C LYS A 233 18.56 13.80 7.67
N THR A 234 18.36 12.51 7.55
CA THR A 234 17.26 11.93 6.75
C THR A 234 15.89 12.39 7.24
N THR A 235 15.71 12.52 8.56
CA THR A 235 14.46 13.01 9.16
C THR A 235 14.15 14.45 8.73
N LEU A 236 15.14 15.36 8.76
CA LEU A 236 14.96 16.72 8.30
C LEU A 236 14.59 16.75 6.81
N MET A 237 15.26 15.96 5.98
CA MET A 237 14.93 15.87 4.55
C MET A 237 13.50 15.34 4.33
N TYR A 238 13.06 14.36 5.10
CA TYR A 238 11.70 13.81 4.98
C TYR A 238 10.63 14.79 5.43
N ILE A 239 10.91 15.63 6.44
CA ILE A 239 10.02 16.72 6.84
C ILE A 239 9.96 17.77 5.72
N LEU A 240 11.11 18.22 5.23
CA LEU A 240 11.18 19.18 4.12
C LEU A 240 10.57 18.64 2.81
N GLY A 241 10.66 17.33 2.57
CA GLY A 241 10.01 16.66 1.42
C GLY A 241 8.53 16.35 1.63
N ARG A 242 7.95 16.74 2.76
CA ARG A 242 6.55 16.38 3.15
C ARG A 242 6.27 14.90 3.03
N VAL A 243 7.24 14.06 3.38
CA VAL A 243 7.09 12.61 3.61
C VAL A 243 6.64 12.35 5.05
N ILE A 244 7.18 13.14 6.01
CA ILE A 244 6.72 13.22 7.39
C ILE A 244 5.91 14.51 7.52
N ASN A 245 4.60 14.38 7.74
CA ASN A 245 3.68 15.54 7.81
C ASN A 245 3.19 15.83 9.23
N GLU A 246 3.41 14.92 10.16
CA GLU A 246 2.90 15.02 11.53
C GLU A 246 3.99 14.74 12.56
N GLY A 247 3.73 15.15 13.80
CA GLY A 247 4.61 14.85 14.91
C GLY A 247 5.78 15.81 15.10
N TYR A 248 5.90 16.87 14.31
CA TYR A 248 6.80 17.99 14.58
C TYR A 248 6.05 19.21 15.10
N ILE A 249 6.76 20.06 15.83
CA ILE A 249 6.30 21.36 16.34
C ILE A 249 7.20 22.41 15.70
N GLY A 250 6.66 23.57 15.35
CA GLY A 250 7.38 24.67 14.72
C GLY A 250 6.90 24.94 13.32
N ASP A 251 7.45 25.97 12.68
CA ASP A 251 6.98 26.48 11.39
C ASP A 251 8.04 26.27 10.32
N ILE A 252 7.63 25.81 9.17
CA ILE A 252 8.45 25.70 7.96
C ILE A 252 7.78 26.49 6.85
N GLU A 253 8.47 27.48 6.34
CA GLU A 253 7.98 28.36 5.30
C GLU A 253 8.86 28.31 4.06
N ILE A 254 8.26 28.40 2.90
CA ILE A 254 8.92 28.61 1.61
C ILE A 254 8.45 29.96 1.06
N ASP A 255 9.38 30.89 0.86
CA ASP A 255 9.09 32.26 0.39
C ASP A 255 7.98 32.94 1.21
N GLY A 256 7.99 32.76 2.56
CA GLY A 256 7.05 33.36 3.50
C GLY A 256 5.66 32.71 3.58
N ASN A 257 5.43 31.56 2.94
CA ASN A 257 4.21 30.79 3.08
C ASN A 257 4.50 29.44 3.73
N SER A 258 3.60 28.98 4.61
CA SER A 258 3.72 27.67 5.24
C SER A 258 3.73 26.57 4.17
N ILE A 259 4.55 25.53 4.38
CA ILE A 259 4.60 24.38 3.48
C ILE A 259 3.24 23.67 3.35
N GLU A 260 2.37 23.79 4.35
CA GLU A 260 1.05 23.19 4.35
C GLU A 260 0.04 23.86 3.40
N GLU A 261 0.31 25.14 3.03
CA GLU A 261 -0.56 25.88 2.13
C GLU A 261 -0.41 25.46 0.66
N TYR A 262 0.68 24.79 0.31
CA TYR A 262 0.94 24.33 -1.05
C TYR A 262 0.24 23.00 -1.34
N SER A 263 -0.29 22.87 -2.56
CA SER A 263 -0.82 21.57 -3.03
C SER A 263 0.33 20.55 -3.08
N ILE A 264 0.05 19.32 -2.66
CA ILE A 264 1.09 18.28 -2.60
C ILE A 264 1.65 17.93 -3.98
N GLU A 265 0.82 18.02 -5.01
CA GLU A 265 1.22 17.76 -6.39
C GLU A 265 2.23 18.82 -6.87
N SER A 266 1.92 20.11 -6.68
CA SER A 266 2.83 21.20 -7.02
C SER A 266 4.11 21.14 -6.21
N TYR A 267 4.02 20.81 -4.92
CA TYR A 267 5.13 20.67 -4.02
C TYR A 267 6.12 19.58 -4.50
N ARG A 268 5.61 18.38 -4.78
CA ARG A 268 6.42 17.25 -5.25
C ARG A 268 6.99 17.41 -6.66
N LYS A 269 6.39 18.27 -7.48
CA LYS A 269 6.98 18.67 -8.78
C LYS A 269 8.22 19.56 -8.62
N LYS A 270 8.32 20.32 -7.52
CA LYS A 270 9.39 21.29 -7.29
C LYS A 270 10.45 20.80 -6.31
N ILE A 271 10.17 19.80 -5.51
CA ILE A 271 11.07 19.23 -4.51
C ILE A 271 11.32 17.76 -4.84
N TYR A 272 12.58 17.38 -4.96
CA TYR A 272 12.97 15.98 -5.15
C TYR A 272 13.73 15.47 -3.94
N VAL A 273 13.37 14.30 -3.45
CA VAL A 273 14.06 13.61 -2.34
C VAL A 273 14.73 12.37 -2.90
N LEU A 274 16.05 12.37 -2.97
CA LEU A 274 16.85 11.18 -3.26
C LEU A 274 17.17 10.47 -1.97
N THR A 275 16.66 9.27 -1.80
CA THR A 275 16.92 8.43 -0.62
C THR A 275 18.21 7.64 -0.77
N GLN A 276 18.82 7.23 0.34
CA GLN A 276 20.04 6.41 0.37
C GLN A 276 19.94 5.10 -0.45
N LYS A 277 18.72 4.54 -0.54
CA LYS A 277 18.43 3.36 -1.38
C LYS A 277 17.37 3.74 -2.40
N PRO A 278 17.77 4.17 -3.60
CA PRO A 278 16.82 4.57 -4.62
C PRO A 278 15.91 3.42 -5.03
N PHE A 279 14.63 3.74 -5.21
CA PHE A 279 13.66 2.76 -5.65
C PHE A 279 13.76 2.57 -7.17
N ILE A 280 13.78 1.30 -7.58
CA ILE A 280 13.76 0.88 -8.99
C ILE A 280 12.47 0.10 -9.21
N PHE A 281 11.73 0.48 -10.24
CA PHE A 281 10.48 -0.16 -10.66
C PHE A 281 10.76 -1.36 -11.57
N GLU A 282 9.87 -2.33 -11.55
CA GLU A 282 9.82 -3.36 -12.60
C GLU A 282 9.41 -2.72 -13.93
N GLY A 283 10.17 -2.97 -14.98
CA GLY A 283 9.99 -2.37 -16.31
C GLY A 283 11.32 -2.04 -16.97
N SER A 284 11.29 -1.36 -18.11
CA SER A 284 12.52 -1.00 -18.83
C SER A 284 13.38 0.02 -18.06
N LEU A 285 14.66 0.14 -18.42
CA LEU A 285 15.52 1.20 -17.92
C LEU A 285 14.93 2.58 -18.30
N LYS A 286 14.37 2.70 -19.49
CA LYS A 286 13.67 3.90 -19.96
C LYS A 286 12.51 4.28 -19.04
N ASP A 287 11.64 3.33 -18.69
CA ASP A 287 10.52 3.57 -17.76
C ASP A 287 11.03 4.04 -16.40
N ASN A 288 12.12 3.45 -15.93
CA ASN A 288 12.76 3.85 -14.68
C ASN A 288 13.35 5.25 -14.72
N VAL A 289 13.88 5.70 -15.85
CA VAL A 289 14.43 7.06 -16.01
C VAL A 289 13.32 8.09 -16.21
N LEU A 290 12.31 7.77 -17.01
CA LEU A 290 11.20 8.69 -17.34
C LEU A 290 10.04 8.66 -16.35
N LEU A 291 10.00 7.70 -15.41
CA LEU A 291 8.89 7.49 -14.47
C LEU A 291 7.54 7.32 -15.19
N PHE A 292 7.51 6.51 -16.25
CA PHE A 292 6.32 6.24 -17.07
C PHE A 292 5.65 7.48 -17.66
N HIS A 293 6.40 8.58 -17.85
CA HIS A 293 5.91 9.76 -18.54
C HIS A 293 5.99 9.58 -20.07
N ASP A 294 4.89 9.25 -20.71
CA ASP A 294 4.78 9.03 -22.17
C ASP A 294 5.13 10.27 -23.02
N SER A 295 5.14 11.46 -22.43
CA SER A 295 5.39 12.72 -23.13
C SER A 295 6.87 13.03 -23.37
N LYS A 296 7.80 12.25 -22.77
CA LYS A 296 9.23 12.43 -22.94
C LYS A 296 9.78 11.38 -23.89
N ASP A 297 10.36 11.85 -24.99
CA ASP A 297 10.96 11.00 -26.02
C ASP A 297 12.30 10.43 -25.51
N GLU A 298 12.65 9.21 -25.95
CA GLU A 298 13.96 8.60 -25.74
C GLU A 298 15.10 9.55 -26.16
N ASN A 299 14.88 10.30 -27.24
CA ASN A 299 15.80 11.32 -27.70
C ASN A 299 16.06 12.45 -26.67
N GLU A 300 15.12 12.75 -25.78
CA GLU A 300 15.32 13.74 -24.72
C GLU A 300 16.33 13.23 -23.67
N ILE A 301 16.26 11.94 -23.32
CA ILE A 301 17.22 11.32 -22.41
C ILE A 301 18.61 11.32 -23.04
N MET A 302 18.72 10.79 -24.27
CA MET A 302 20.00 10.61 -24.97
C MET A 302 20.71 11.93 -25.27
N ARG A 303 19.97 13.03 -25.49
CA ARG A 303 20.50 14.39 -25.72
C ARG A 303 20.76 15.16 -24.42
N SER A 304 20.28 14.65 -23.30
CA SER A 304 20.50 15.32 -22.01
C SER A 304 21.96 15.19 -21.59
N LYS A 305 22.55 16.29 -21.09
CA LYS A 305 23.89 16.24 -20.46
C LYS A 305 23.98 15.27 -19.29
N TYR A 306 22.86 14.94 -18.67
CA TYR A 306 22.78 13.98 -17.55
C TYR A 306 22.88 12.52 -17.99
N PHE A 307 22.74 12.24 -19.29
CA PHE A 307 22.88 10.89 -19.84
C PHE A 307 24.29 10.32 -19.62
N THR A 308 25.30 11.19 -19.49
CA THR A 308 26.69 10.77 -19.19
C THR A 308 26.78 9.87 -17.98
N LEU A 309 25.95 10.08 -16.95
CA LEU A 309 25.92 9.27 -15.73
C LEU A 309 25.54 7.80 -15.98
N ILE A 310 24.71 7.52 -16.99
CA ILE A 310 24.22 6.17 -17.30
C ILE A 310 24.70 5.64 -18.65
N HIS A 311 25.52 6.40 -19.40
CA HIS A 311 25.97 6.01 -20.72
C HIS A 311 26.65 4.63 -20.73
N SER A 312 27.62 4.40 -19.85
CA SER A 312 28.32 3.13 -19.72
C SER A 312 27.41 1.97 -19.28
N LEU A 313 26.37 2.26 -18.51
CA LEU A 313 25.35 1.29 -18.15
C LEU A 313 24.53 0.87 -19.37
N VAL A 314 24.06 1.86 -20.15
CA VAL A 314 23.26 1.61 -21.36
C VAL A 314 24.05 0.81 -22.39
N GLU A 315 25.33 1.12 -22.62
CA GLU A 315 26.19 0.36 -23.54
C GLU A 315 26.42 -1.10 -23.12
N ARG A 316 26.46 -1.36 -21.80
CA ARG A 316 26.69 -2.71 -21.27
C ARG A 316 25.43 -3.57 -21.31
N LEU A 317 24.26 -2.97 -21.25
CA LEU A 317 22.98 -3.67 -21.21
C LEU A 317 22.60 -4.25 -22.58
N PRO A 318 22.03 -5.47 -22.67
CA PRO A 318 21.83 -6.19 -23.94
C PRO A 318 20.88 -5.47 -24.91
N ASN A 319 19.89 -4.74 -24.42
CA ASN A 319 18.93 -3.97 -25.21
C ASN A 319 19.05 -2.46 -24.93
N GLY A 320 20.20 -2.00 -24.43
CA GLY A 320 20.40 -0.59 -24.11
C GLY A 320 19.37 -0.07 -23.11
N ILE A 321 18.73 1.05 -23.42
CA ILE A 321 17.74 1.70 -22.56
C ILE A 321 16.42 0.93 -22.46
N GLU A 322 16.11 0.05 -23.42
CA GLU A 322 14.92 -0.81 -23.44
C GLU A 322 15.13 -2.14 -22.66
N THR A 323 16.26 -2.27 -21.95
CA THR A 323 16.52 -3.46 -21.11
C THR A 323 15.57 -3.53 -19.94
N GLU A 324 14.90 -4.67 -19.77
CA GLU A 324 14.01 -4.95 -18.65
C GLU A 324 14.78 -5.09 -17.33
N ILE A 325 14.30 -4.40 -16.33
CA ILE A 325 14.80 -4.45 -14.95
C ILE A 325 13.75 -5.14 -14.08
N ASN A 326 14.17 -6.14 -13.31
CA ASN A 326 13.30 -6.88 -12.42
C ASN A 326 12.83 -6.01 -11.24
N ASP A 327 11.72 -6.38 -10.61
CA ASP A 327 11.07 -5.69 -9.49
C ASP A 327 12.00 -5.31 -8.32
N THR A 328 13.08 -6.08 -8.11
CA THR A 328 14.10 -5.81 -7.09
C THR A 328 15.34 -5.12 -7.63
N GLY A 329 15.45 -4.93 -8.96
CA GLY A 329 16.65 -4.40 -9.61
C GLY A 329 17.91 -5.21 -9.29
N ASN A 330 17.79 -6.53 -9.05
CA ASN A 330 18.93 -7.40 -8.68
C ASN A 330 19.98 -7.54 -9.79
N ASN A 331 19.63 -7.17 -11.00
CA ASN A 331 20.53 -7.10 -12.16
C ASN A 331 21.35 -5.80 -12.21
N LEU A 332 21.18 -4.89 -11.24
CA LEU A 332 21.87 -3.61 -11.14
C LEU A 332 22.67 -3.52 -9.83
N SER A 333 23.87 -2.98 -9.90
CA SER A 333 24.66 -2.62 -8.72
C SER A 333 24.04 -1.45 -7.96
N VAL A 334 24.48 -1.23 -6.71
CA VAL A 334 24.02 -0.07 -5.91
C VAL A 334 24.35 1.24 -6.60
N GLY A 335 25.56 1.38 -7.17
CA GLY A 335 25.96 2.59 -7.90
C GLY A 335 25.14 2.84 -9.16
N GLU A 336 24.76 1.80 -9.89
CA GLU A 336 23.91 1.91 -11.08
C GLU A 336 22.50 2.37 -10.73
N LYS A 337 21.91 1.82 -9.66
CA LYS A 337 20.62 2.30 -9.13
C LYS A 337 20.71 3.79 -8.75
N GLN A 338 21.82 4.19 -8.15
CA GLN A 338 22.06 5.58 -7.79
C GLN A 338 22.14 6.47 -9.02
N LYS A 339 22.91 6.06 -10.05
CA LYS A 339 23.03 6.79 -11.32
C LYS A 339 21.66 6.96 -12.02
N ILE A 340 20.85 5.92 -12.07
CA ILE A 340 19.49 5.99 -12.63
C ILE A 340 18.62 7.00 -11.87
N ALA A 341 18.65 6.99 -10.54
CA ALA A 341 17.87 7.92 -9.73
C ALA A 341 18.33 9.37 -9.86
N LEU A 342 19.64 9.61 -10.04
CA LEU A 342 20.19 10.92 -10.31
C LEU A 342 19.74 11.46 -11.68
N VAL A 343 19.80 10.64 -12.74
CA VAL A 343 19.29 11.06 -14.06
C VAL A 343 17.80 11.36 -14.00
N ARG A 344 17.01 10.51 -13.34
CA ARG A 344 15.58 10.72 -13.08
C ARG A 344 15.31 12.07 -12.41
N MET A 345 16.10 12.41 -11.38
CA MET A 345 16.01 13.67 -10.66
C MET A 345 16.26 14.86 -11.57
N PHE A 346 17.35 14.85 -12.30
CA PHE A 346 17.71 15.97 -13.17
C PHE A 346 16.69 16.20 -14.30
N LEU A 347 16.11 15.13 -14.85
CA LEU A 347 15.09 15.23 -15.91
C LEU A 347 13.76 15.80 -15.41
N GLN A 348 13.45 15.70 -14.12
CA GLN A 348 12.26 16.32 -13.53
C GLN A 348 12.41 17.82 -13.28
N LYS A 349 13.61 18.37 -13.33
CA LYS A 349 13.93 19.79 -13.13
C LYS A 349 13.34 20.38 -11.83
N PRO A 350 13.54 19.75 -10.66
CA PRO A 350 13.09 20.30 -9.38
C PRO A 350 13.85 21.57 -9.03
N LYS A 351 13.27 22.42 -8.18
CA LYS A 351 13.89 23.63 -7.65
C LYS A 351 14.62 23.40 -6.32
N ILE A 352 14.24 22.36 -5.60
CA ILE A 352 14.83 21.98 -4.32
C ILE A 352 15.21 20.50 -4.41
N LEU A 353 16.48 20.20 -4.21
CA LEU A 353 17.03 18.84 -4.22
C LEU A 353 17.46 18.46 -2.80
N LEU A 354 16.90 17.38 -2.28
CA LEU A 354 17.22 16.81 -0.97
C LEU A 354 17.90 15.46 -1.21
N LEU A 355 19.23 15.41 -1.09
CA LEU A 355 20.06 14.28 -1.52
C LEU A 355 20.66 13.55 -0.31
N ASP A 356 20.18 12.36 -0.01
CA ASP A 356 20.71 11.53 1.09
C ASP A 356 21.81 10.60 0.56
N GLU A 357 23.05 10.92 0.87
CA GLU A 357 24.26 10.19 0.48
C GLU A 357 24.38 9.95 -1.05
N PRO A 358 24.28 10.97 -1.92
CA PRO A 358 24.18 10.79 -3.36
C PRO A 358 25.44 10.19 -4.00
N PHE A 359 26.58 10.22 -3.33
CA PHE A 359 27.88 9.71 -3.81
C PHE A 359 28.11 8.23 -3.46
N THR A 360 27.25 7.63 -2.66
CA THR A 360 27.40 6.24 -2.22
C THR A 360 27.33 5.26 -3.39
N GLY A 361 28.35 4.39 -3.51
CA GLY A 361 28.44 3.39 -4.57
C GLY A 361 28.90 3.90 -5.94
N LEU A 362 29.23 5.19 -6.06
CA LEU A 362 29.80 5.77 -7.27
C LEU A 362 31.34 5.65 -7.24
N ASP A 363 31.92 5.38 -8.41
CA ASP A 363 33.37 5.50 -8.64
C ASP A 363 33.83 6.95 -8.62
N MET A 364 35.14 7.18 -8.49
CA MET A 364 35.73 8.53 -8.33
C MET A 364 35.42 9.45 -9.51
N ASP A 365 35.39 8.92 -10.72
CA ASP A 365 35.10 9.73 -11.92
C ASP A 365 33.62 10.14 -11.93
N SER A 366 32.71 9.19 -11.68
CA SER A 366 31.27 9.49 -11.54
C SER A 366 30.97 10.45 -10.39
N GLN A 367 31.76 10.43 -9.31
CA GLN A 367 31.61 11.42 -8.22
C GLN A 367 32.00 12.81 -8.68
N ARG A 368 33.10 12.98 -9.43
CA ARG A 368 33.52 14.26 -10.01
C ARG A 368 32.49 14.81 -11.00
N ASP A 369 32.02 13.95 -11.92
CA ASP A 369 30.98 14.31 -12.87
C ASP A 369 29.71 14.78 -12.16
N LEU A 370 29.30 14.09 -11.09
CA LEU A 370 28.13 14.46 -10.31
C LEU A 370 28.31 15.83 -9.63
N VAL A 371 29.48 16.10 -9.07
CA VAL A 371 29.80 17.42 -8.47
C VAL A 371 29.60 18.52 -9.50
N GLU A 372 30.25 18.41 -10.67
CA GLU A 372 30.13 19.39 -11.76
C GLU A 372 28.65 19.53 -12.22
N LEU A 373 27.92 18.42 -12.37
CA LEU A 373 26.51 18.46 -12.75
C LEU A 373 25.63 19.16 -11.70
N LEU A 374 25.91 19.00 -10.40
CA LEU A 374 25.16 19.65 -9.31
C LEU A 374 25.43 21.15 -9.28
N GLU A 375 26.71 21.58 -9.44
CA GLU A 375 27.07 23.01 -9.52
C GLU A 375 26.40 23.68 -10.72
N ASN A 376 26.52 23.09 -11.90
CA ASN A 376 25.87 23.58 -13.12
C ASN A 376 24.35 23.65 -12.97
N TYR A 377 23.75 22.61 -12.31
CA TYR A 377 22.32 22.57 -12.08
C TYR A 377 21.85 23.69 -11.13
N ARG A 378 22.58 23.91 -10.02
CA ARG A 378 22.34 25.03 -9.09
C ARG A 378 22.26 26.36 -9.84
N ASP A 379 23.25 26.64 -10.66
CA ASP A 379 23.40 27.93 -11.33
C ASP A 379 22.35 28.14 -12.45
N GLU A 380 22.12 27.13 -13.28
CA GLU A 380 21.14 27.19 -14.37
C GLU A 380 19.68 27.28 -13.87
N ASN A 381 19.37 26.65 -12.73
CA ASN A 381 18.00 26.55 -12.23
C ASN A 381 17.72 27.43 -11.02
N ASN A 382 18.70 28.17 -10.49
CA ASN A 382 18.62 28.82 -9.19
C ASN A 382 18.15 27.87 -8.11
N ALA A 383 18.66 26.63 -8.10
CA ALA A 383 18.18 25.56 -7.26
C ALA A 383 18.84 25.59 -5.87
N LEU A 384 18.08 25.20 -4.84
CA LEU A 384 18.62 24.86 -3.53
C LEU A 384 18.94 23.36 -3.54
N ILE A 385 20.18 23.01 -3.19
CA ILE A 385 20.63 21.62 -3.11
C ILE A 385 21.08 21.34 -1.67
N ILE A 386 20.46 20.38 -1.01
CA ILE A 386 20.83 19.92 0.33
C ILE A 386 21.38 18.50 0.22
N ILE A 387 22.64 18.33 0.60
CA ILE A 387 23.34 17.05 0.52
C ILE A 387 23.63 16.56 1.93
N ALA A 388 22.99 15.46 2.35
CA ALA A 388 23.37 14.75 3.57
C ALA A 388 24.59 13.88 3.29
N SER A 389 25.59 14.02 4.15
CA SER A 389 26.83 13.26 4.07
C SER A 389 27.27 12.79 5.45
N HIS A 390 28.06 11.72 5.50
CA HIS A 390 28.77 11.31 6.72
C HIS A 390 29.95 12.25 7.00
N GLN A 391 30.42 12.28 8.25
CA GLN A 391 31.66 12.98 8.60
C GLN A 391 32.83 12.44 7.78
N GLY A 392 33.55 13.33 7.12
CA GLY A 392 34.76 13.03 6.36
C GLY A 392 34.66 13.20 4.85
N VAL A 393 33.48 13.46 4.30
CA VAL A 393 33.37 13.92 2.89
C VAL A 393 33.52 15.42 2.88
N ASP A 394 34.74 15.90 2.80
CA ASP A 394 35.05 17.32 2.61
C ASP A 394 34.97 17.63 1.11
N LEU A 395 33.72 17.90 0.67
CA LEU A 395 33.47 18.39 -0.66
C LEU A 395 33.58 19.92 -0.62
N ASP A 396 34.48 20.48 -1.39
CA ASP A 396 34.66 21.93 -1.52
C ASP A 396 33.47 22.65 -2.19
N ILE A 397 32.40 21.85 -2.54
CA ILE A 397 31.21 22.35 -3.23
C ILE A 397 30.19 23.05 -2.31
N PHE A 398 30.33 22.93 -0.98
CA PHE A 398 29.33 23.45 -0.04
C PHE A 398 29.50 24.95 0.19
N ASP A 399 28.48 25.73 -0.19
CA ASP A 399 28.37 27.16 0.16
C ASP A 399 28.10 27.34 1.66
N LYS A 400 27.47 26.36 2.30
CA LYS A 400 27.07 26.35 3.72
C LYS A 400 27.13 24.95 4.29
N LYS A 401 27.67 24.78 5.50
CA LYS A 401 27.68 23.47 6.21
C LYS A 401 26.82 23.56 7.46
N ILE A 402 25.89 22.61 7.61
CA ILE A 402 25.03 22.44 8.79
C ILE A 402 25.42 21.14 9.49
N VAL A 403 25.96 21.25 10.68
CA VAL A 403 26.36 20.08 11.48
C VAL A 403 25.27 19.76 12.46
N LEU A 404 24.60 18.59 12.28
CA LEU A 404 23.59 18.07 13.21
C LEU A 404 24.26 17.20 14.28
N SER A 405 23.86 17.42 15.53
CA SER A 405 24.33 16.65 16.69
C SER A 405 23.23 15.74 17.24
N PRO A 406 23.59 14.59 17.85
CA PRO A 406 22.61 13.73 18.52
C PRO A 406 21.88 14.47 19.64
N GLY A 407 20.54 14.41 19.63
CA GLY A 407 19.71 15.18 20.57
C GLY A 407 19.16 16.48 19.97
N GLY A 408 19.35 16.66 18.64
CA GLY A 408 18.67 17.68 17.87
C GLY A 408 19.40 19.02 17.76
N GLY A 409 20.55 19.18 18.41
CA GLY A 409 21.36 20.40 18.30
C GLY A 409 21.95 20.57 16.90
N TYR A 410 22.21 21.81 16.47
CA TYR A 410 22.85 22.10 15.19
C TYR A 410 23.82 23.29 15.27
N LYS A 411 24.76 23.33 14.35
CA LYS A 411 25.68 24.47 14.12
C LYS A 411 25.75 24.74 12.63
N VAL A 412 25.89 26.01 12.27
CA VAL A 412 26.00 26.47 10.88
C VAL A 412 27.39 27.08 10.68
N PHE A 413 28.06 26.70 9.60
CA PHE A 413 29.40 27.16 9.23
C PHE A 413 29.38 27.66 7.79
#